data_4adfccbb33792b88236a905120cf84f5
#
_entry.id   4adfccbb33792b88236a905120cf84f5
#
_cell.length_a   1.000
_cell.length_b   1.000
_cell.length_c   1.000
_cell.angle_alpha   90.00
_cell.angle_beta   90.00
_cell.angle_gamma   90.00
#
_symmetry.space_group_name_H-M   'P 1'
#
loop_
_entity.id
_entity.type
_entity.pdbx_description
1 polymer ?
#
loop_
_entity_poly.entity_id
_entity_poly.type
_entity_poly.pdbx_seq_one_letter_code
_entity_poly.pdbx_strand_id
1 'polypeptide(L)'
;MARFLLTLIAATVALVAMVGIEIVLALKREYLATEPALEIGGTFGSASDPPLTFAVLGDSTAAGVGVSRAEHAYATLLAERLAAEGRHVRLLAFGISGARIGDVLREQVPEAIEAEPDLVFVGISANDVIHFTSLDDVRADSSDMVERLRTTGATVVVAGAPDMRAAAWHEPLRSLAGWRGRSVAAAVEEGARAAGATTVPLAERTGPFFARDPEEAYGCDDFHPGAGGYRAWADAIYPELEKALAR
;
A
#
# COMPACT_ATOMS: atom_id res chain seq x y z
N MET A 1 6.50 17.78 45.01
CA MET A 1 6.18 18.38 43.72
C MET A 1 7.42 18.55 42.82
N ALA A 2 8.48 19.28 43.20
CA ALA A 2 9.65 19.52 42.34
C ALA A 2 10.36 18.22 41.85
N ARG A 3 10.58 17.23 42.71
CA ARG A 3 11.20 15.95 42.34
C ARG A 3 10.35 15.18 41.33
N PHE A 4 9.02 15.15 41.49
CA PHE A 4 8.11 14.50 40.52
C PHE A 4 8.15 15.18 39.15
N LEU A 5 8.14 16.52 39.13
CA LEU A 5 8.26 17.29 37.89
C LEU A 5 9.61 17.01 37.18
N LEU A 6 10.72 16.99 37.90
CA LEU A 6 12.04 16.67 37.37
C LEU A 6 12.10 15.23 36.79
N THR A 7 11.49 14.26 37.47
CA THR A 7 11.43 12.89 36.98
C THR A 7 10.59 12.81 35.69
N LEU A 8 9.47 13.50 35.62
CA LEU A 8 8.62 13.57 34.43
C LEU A 8 9.36 14.19 33.23
N ILE A 9 10.05 15.32 33.46
CA ILE A 9 10.85 15.98 32.42
C ILE A 9 11.97 15.03 31.93
N ALA A 10 12.70 14.39 32.86
CA ALA A 10 13.77 13.45 32.49
C ALA A 10 13.24 12.27 31.68
N ALA A 11 12.09 11.70 32.06
CA ALA A 11 11.44 10.61 31.32
C ALA A 11 11.01 11.05 29.91
N THR A 12 10.43 12.25 29.79
CA THR A 12 10.05 12.81 28.48
C THR A 12 11.26 13.03 27.59
N VAL A 13 12.34 13.60 28.12
CA VAL A 13 13.59 13.82 27.37
C VAL A 13 14.19 12.48 26.91
N ALA A 14 14.22 11.48 27.80
CA ALA A 14 14.69 10.15 27.45
C ALA A 14 13.85 9.49 26.34
N LEU A 15 12.53 9.61 26.41
CA LEU A 15 11.63 9.08 25.37
C LEU A 15 11.85 9.78 24.03
N VAL A 16 11.97 11.11 24.02
CA VAL A 16 12.23 11.89 22.79
C VAL A 16 13.59 11.51 22.19
N ALA A 17 14.63 11.38 23.04
CA ALA A 17 15.94 10.94 22.60
C ALA A 17 15.92 9.52 22.00
N MET A 18 15.18 8.60 22.62
CA MET A 18 15.04 7.22 22.13
C MET A 18 14.33 7.19 20.78
N VAL A 19 13.22 7.90 20.61
CA VAL A 19 12.54 8.03 19.31
C VAL A 19 13.47 8.63 18.25
N GLY A 20 14.23 9.69 18.62
CA GLY A 20 15.20 10.30 17.69
C GLY A 20 16.29 9.33 17.26
N ILE A 21 16.82 8.51 18.16
CA ILE A 21 17.80 7.46 17.83
C ILE A 21 17.18 6.42 16.89
N GLU A 22 15.97 5.93 17.18
CA GLU A 22 15.28 4.96 16.34
C GLU A 22 15.01 5.49 14.93
N ILE A 23 14.62 6.76 14.79
CA ILE A 23 14.47 7.41 13.48
C ILE A 23 15.80 7.42 12.72
N VAL A 24 16.90 7.78 13.38
CA VAL A 24 18.23 7.80 12.74
C VAL A 24 18.65 6.39 12.31
N LEU A 25 18.38 5.38 13.13
CA LEU A 25 18.68 3.99 12.78
C LEU A 25 17.82 3.52 11.60
N ALA A 26 16.52 3.83 11.59
CA ALA A 26 15.62 3.53 10.48
C ALA A 26 16.07 4.21 9.17
N LEU A 27 16.48 5.47 9.22
CA LEU A 27 16.98 6.21 8.04
C LEU A 27 18.34 5.71 7.51
N LYS A 28 19.16 5.10 8.39
CA LYS A 28 20.46 4.53 8.01
C LYS A 28 20.39 3.06 7.62
N ARG A 29 19.24 2.41 7.83
CA ARG A 29 19.05 1.02 7.46
C ARG A 29 19.08 0.89 5.94
N GLU A 30 19.77 -0.12 5.43
CA GLU A 30 19.70 -0.50 4.03
C GLU A 30 18.38 -1.24 3.79
N TYR A 31 17.52 -0.65 2.98
CA TYR A 31 16.32 -1.27 2.47
C TYR A 31 16.59 -1.93 1.12
N LEU A 32 15.67 -2.75 0.66
CA LEU A 32 15.80 -3.41 -0.64
C LEU A 32 15.97 -2.38 -1.76
N ALA A 33 16.83 -2.73 -2.72
CA ALA A 33 17.00 -1.92 -3.91
C ALA A 33 15.68 -1.87 -4.70
N THR A 34 15.38 -0.69 -5.21
CA THR A 34 14.19 -0.45 -6.04
C THR A 34 14.51 -0.59 -7.54
N GLU A 35 15.80 -0.72 -7.86
CA GLU A 35 16.30 -0.88 -9.23
C GLU A 35 17.22 -2.12 -9.34
N PRO A 36 17.17 -2.89 -10.43
CA PRO A 36 16.22 -2.72 -11.54
C PRO A 36 14.79 -3.06 -11.10
N ALA A 37 13.81 -2.28 -11.57
CA ALA A 37 12.39 -2.54 -11.30
C ALA A 37 11.96 -3.87 -11.93
N LEU A 38 11.03 -4.57 -11.27
CA LEU A 38 10.40 -5.76 -11.86
C LEU A 38 9.43 -5.32 -12.98
N GLU A 39 9.47 -6.04 -14.10
CA GLU A 39 8.46 -5.90 -15.14
C GLU A 39 7.17 -6.60 -14.69
N ILE A 40 6.28 -5.85 -14.05
CA ILE A 40 4.97 -6.33 -13.61
C ILE A 40 3.94 -5.92 -14.65
N GLY A 41 3.31 -6.90 -15.27
CA GLY A 41 2.33 -6.68 -16.32
C GLY A 41 2.14 -7.93 -17.17
N GLY A 42 1.35 -7.79 -18.22
CA GLY A 42 1.12 -8.89 -19.15
C GLY A 42 -0.35 -9.27 -19.29
N THR A 43 -0.58 -10.42 -19.93
CA THR A 43 -1.92 -10.93 -20.23
C THR A 43 -2.12 -12.29 -19.59
N PHE A 44 -3.25 -12.49 -18.91
CA PHE A 44 -3.62 -13.68 -18.16
C PHE A 44 -4.98 -14.18 -18.61
N GLY A 45 -5.20 -15.51 -18.55
CA GLY A 45 -6.44 -16.14 -18.96
C GLY A 45 -6.51 -16.44 -20.45
N SER A 46 -7.64 -16.97 -20.90
CA SER A 46 -7.87 -17.34 -22.30
C SER A 46 -8.27 -16.12 -23.13
N ALA A 47 -7.74 -16.00 -24.35
CA ALA A 47 -8.14 -14.96 -25.29
C ALA A 47 -9.63 -15.03 -25.72
N SER A 48 -10.31 -16.15 -25.43
CA SER A 48 -11.74 -16.31 -25.65
C SER A 48 -12.61 -15.76 -24.53
N ASP A 49 -12.02 -15.47 -23.37
CA ASP A 49 -12.75 -14.97 -22.21
C ASP A 49 -13.04 -13.46 -22.33
N PRO A 50 -14.03 -12.92 -21.62
CA PRO A 50 -14.32 -11.50 -21.61
C PRO A 50 -13.10 -10.67 -21.22
N PRO A 51 -12.73 -9.63 -21.98
CA PRO A 51 -11.56 -8.81 -21.72
C PRO A 51 -11.76 -7.98 -20.44
N LEU A 52 -10.66 -7.78 -19.71
CA LEU A 52 -10.59 -6.91 -18.52
C LEU A 52 -9.22 -6.21 -18.50
N THR A 53 -9.21 -4.90 -18.64
CA THR A 53 -8.00 -4.11 -18.39
C THR A 53 -7.92 -3.76 -16.92
N PHE A 54 -6.91 -4.30 -16.23
CA PHE A 54 -6.69 -4.12 -14.79
C PHE A 54 -5.45 -3.27 -14.54
N ALA A 55 -5.63 -2.07 -14.00
CA ALA A 55 -4.57 -1.16 -13.62
C ALA A 55 -4.26 -1.24 -12.13
N VAL A 56 -2.98 -1.31 -11.76
CA VAL A 56 -2.50 -1.28 -10.37
C VAL A 56 -1.57 -0.09 -10.18
N LEU A 57 -1.98 0.83 -9.31
CA LEU A 57 -1.25 2.04 -8.95
C LEU A 57 -0.73 1.93 -7.51
N GLY A 58 0.33 2.65 -7.22
CA GLY A 58 0.85 2.71 -5.85
C GLY A 58 2.32 3.02 -5.75
N ASP A 59 2.93 2.55 -4.68
CA ASP A 59 4.33 2.80 -4.32
C ASP A 59 5.26 1.61 -4.67
N SER A 60 6.34 1.45 -3.89
CA SER A 60 7.29 0.34 -4.03
C SER A 60 6.63 -1.04 -3.97
N THR A 61 5.53 -1.19 -3.25
CA THR A 61 4.81 -2.46 -3.14
C THR A 61 4.07 -2.78 -4.44
N ALA A 62 3.51 -1.79 -5.12
CA ALA A 62 2.91 -1.94 -6.45
C ALA A 62 3.98 -2.22 -7.53
N ALA A 63 5.21 -1.70 -7.33
CA ALA A 63 6.37 -2.01 -8.15
C ALA A 63 7.01 -3.39 -7.81
N GLY A 64 6.49 -4.12 -6.82
CA GLY A 64 6.92 -5.47 -6.46
C GLY A 64 8.22 -5.52 -5.64
N VAL A 65 8.62 -4.42 -5.00
CA VAL A 65 9.79 -4.44 -4.09
C VAL A 65 9.51 -5.43 -2.95
N GLY A 66 10.47 -6.30 -2.67
CA GLY A 66 10.35 -7.36 -1.66
C GLY A 66 10.35 -8.77 -2.27
N VAL A 67 10.12 -8.89 -3.57
CA VAL A 67 10.22 -10.17 -4.29
C VAL A 67 11.16 -10.05 -5.50
N SER A 68 11.74 -11.17 -5.90
CA SER A 68 12.67 -11.25 -7.03
C SER A 68 12.03 -11.68 -8.35
N ARG A 69 10.73 -12.01 -8.34
CA ARG A 69 9.98 -12.54 -9.47
C ARG A 69 8.59 -11.89 -9.52
N ALA A 70 8.20 -11.39 -10.69
CA ALA A 70 6.93 -10.70 -10.88
C ALA A 70 5.70 -11.53 -10.48
N GLU A 71 5.77 -12.87 -10.66
CA GLU A 71 4.69 -13.78 -10.26
C GLU A 71 4.41 -13.83 -8.75
N HIS A 72 5.34 -13.34 -7.93
CA HIS A 72 5.14 -13.23 -6.49
C HIS A 72 4.61 -11.86 -6.04
N ALA A 73 4.55 -10.87 -6.95
CA ALA A 73 3.98 -9.57 -6.66
C ALA A 73 2.45 -9.65 -6.54
N TYR A 74 1.86 -8.93 -5.59
CA TYR A 74 0.41 -8.99 -5.36
C TYR A 74 -0.40 -8.60 -6.59
N ALA A 75 0.09 -7.67 -7.42
CA ALA A 75 -0.58 -7.27 -8.66
C ALA A 75 -0.75 -8.44 -9.64
N THR A 76 0.30 -9.23 -9.83
CA THR A 76 0.27 -10.45 -10.66
C THR A 76 -0.66 -11.50 -10.06
N LEU A 77 -0.56 -11.76 -8.75
CA LEU A 77 -1.43 -12.71 -8.05
C LEU A 77 -2.92 -12.35 -8.19
N LEU A 78 -3.24 -11.05 -8.15
CA LEU A 78 -4.61 -10.58 -8.37
C LEU A 78 -5.06 -10.80 -9.82
N ALA A 79 -4.21 -10.51 -10.81
CA ALA A 79 -4.50 -10.73 -12.22
C ALA A 79 -4.72 -12.21 -12.55
N GLU A 80 -3.89 -13.10 -11.98
CA GLU A 80 -4.05 -14.56 -12.12
C GLU A 80 -5.38 -15.04 -11.55
N ARG A 81 -5.81 -14.51 -10.40
CA ARG A 81 -7.11 -14.87 -9.79
C ARG A 81 -8.29 -14.39 -10.63
N LEU A 82 -8.23 -13.15 -11.12
CA LEU A 82 -9.25 -12.62 -12.02
C LEU A 82 -9.36 -13.44 -13.32
N ALA A 83 -8.22 -13.92 -13.82
CA ALA A 83 -8.16 -14.80 -14.98
C ALA A 83 -8.73 -16.20 -14.68
N ALA A 84 -8.50 -16.74 -13.50
CA ALA A 84 -9.06 -18.03 -13.06
C ALA A 84 -10.60 -18.02 -12.97
N GLU A 85 -11.20 -16.84 -12.80
CA GLU A 85 -12.67 -16.63 -12.85
C GLU A 85 -13.19 -16.43 -14.29
N GLY A 86 -12.39 -16.78 -15.29
CA GLY A 86 -12.80 -16.73 -16.70
C GLY A 86 -12.78 -15.33 -17.30
N ARG A 87 -11.73 -14.53 -17.00
CA ARG A 87 -11.48 -13.24 -17.62
C ARG A 87 -10.18 -13.24 -18.41
N HIS A 88 -10.14 -12.53 -19.52
CA HIS A 88 -8.92 -12.23 -20.25
C HIS A 88 -8.33 -10.92 -19.72
N VAL A 89 -7.40 -11.03 -18.76
CA VAL A 89 -6.90 -9.89 -17.98
C VAL A 89 -5.65 -9.30 -18.63
N ARG A 90 -5.69 -8.01 -18.97
CA ARG A 90 -4.51 -7.21 -19.30
C ARG A 90 -4.10 -6.42 -18.06
N LEU A 91 -3.03 -6.86 -17.38
CA LEU A 91 -2.46 -6.19 -16.21
C LEU A 91 -1.52 -5.06 -16.65
N LEU A 92 -1.73 -3.88 -16.07
CA LEU A 92 -0.89 -2.69 -16.19
C LEU A 92 -0.49 -2.24 -14.79
N ALA A 93 0.81 -2.19 -14.48
CA ALA A 93 1.31 -1.74 -13.19
C ALA A 93 2.06 -0.42 -13.34
N PHE A 94 1.63 0.58 -12.58
CA PHE A 94 2.16 1.95 -12.58
C PHE A 94 2.91 2.29 -11.30
N GLY A 95 3.22 1.30 -10.45
CA GLY A 95 3.85 1.52 -9.15
C GLY A 95 5.20 2.24 -9.26
N ILE A 96 5.39 3.29 -8.45
CA ILE A 96 6.63 4.05 -8.37
C ILE A 96 7.14 4.03 -6.92
N SER A 97 8.34 3.48 -6.72
CA SER A 97 8.95 3.40 -5.39
C SER A 97 9.07 4.78 -4.75
N GLY A 98 8.67 4.89 -3.48
CA GLY A 98 8.70 6.15 -2.75
C GLY A 98 7.50 7.06 -2.96
N ALA A 99 6.58 6.74 -3.89
CA ALA A 99 5.43 7.57 -4.18
C ALA A 99 4.54 7.75 -2.94
N ARG A 100 4.06 8.97 -2.75
CA ARG A 100 2.97 9.35 -1.84
C ARG A 100 1.68 9.49 -2.64
N ILE A 101 0.56 9.63 -1.96
CA ILE A 101 -0.75 9.73 -2.62
C ILE A 101 -0.81 10.90 -3.63
N GLY A 102 -0.24 12.06 -3.29
CA GLY A 102 -0.16 13.20 -4.21
C GLY A 102 0.74 12.95 -5.43
N ASP A 103 1.74 12.05 -5.33
CA ASP A 103 2.58 11.66 -6.47
C ASP A 103 1.79 10.72 -7.39
N VAL A 104 1.06 9.75 -6.84
CA VAL A 104 0.15 8.88 -7.62
C VAL A 104 -0.86 9.74 -8.39
N LEU A 105 -1.48 10.71 -7.72
CA LEU A 105 -2.46 11.61 -8.34
C LEU A 105 -1.88 12.40 -9.52
N ARG A 106 -0.63 12.86 -9.41
CA ARG A 106 -0.01 13.69 -10.45
C ARG A 106 0.60 12.90 -11.59
N GLU A 107 1.17 11.74 -11.32
CA GLU A 107 2.01 11.00 -12.26
C GLU A 107 1.31 9.75 -12.80
N GLN A 108 0.76 8.90 -11.91
CA GLN A 108 0.22 7.60 -12.32
C GLN A 108 -1.23 7.69 -12.82
N VAL A 109 -2.05 8.56 -12.23
CA VAL A 109 -3.47 8.71 -12.60
C VAL A 109 -3.65 9.14 -14.07
N PRO A 110 -2.91 10.12 -14.60
CA PRO A 110 -3.02 10.48 -16.02
C PRO A 110 -2.70 9.29 -16.95
N GLU A 111 -1.62 8.55 -16.67
CA GLU A 111 -1.23 7.39 -17.47
C GLU A 111 -2.27 6.25 -17.38
N ALA A 112 -2.81 6.02 -16.18
CA ALA A 112 -3.87 5.03 -16.00
C ALA A 112 -5.15 5.41 -16.77
N ILE A 113 -5.53 6.67 -16.79
CA ILE A 113 -6.69 7.17 -17.56
C ILE A 113 -6.49 6.93 -19.05
N GLU A 114 -5.29 7.22 -19.60
CA GLU A 114 -4.96 6.98 -21.00
C GLU A 114 -5.03 5.49 -21.39
N ALA A 115 -4.81 4.60 -20.43
CA ALA A 115 -4.90 3.16 -20.64
C ALA A 115 -6.33 2.60 -20.66
N GLU A 116 -7.35 3.43 -20.35
CA GLU A 116 -8.78 3.09 -20.31
C GLU A 116 -9.07 1.79 -19.52
N PRO A 117 -8.72 1.73 -18.21
CA PRO A 117 -8.92 0.52 -17.42
C PRO A 117 -10.40 0.28 -17.11
N ASP A 118 -10.79 -1.00 -17.04
CA ASP A 118 -12.09 -1.43 -16.52
C ASP A 118 -12.09 -1.52 -14.99
N LEU A 119 -10.93 -1.90 -14.43
CA LEU A 119 -10.70 -2.07 -13.00
C LEU A 119 -9.39 -1.40 -12.59
N VAL A 120 -9.44 -0.64 -11.51
CA VAL A 120 -8.26 -0.01 -10.90
C VAL A 120 -8.14 -0.44 -9.44
N PHE A 121 -6.95 -0.89 -9.05
CA PHE A 121 -6.57 -1.03 -7.64
C PHE A 121 -5.48 -0.01 -7.31
N VAL A 122 -5.64 0.70 -6.20
CA VAL A 122 -4.62 1.61 -5.67
C VAL A 122 -4.22 1.16 -4.28
N GLY A 123 -2.95 0.79 -4.10
CA GLY A 123 -2.34 0.48 -2.80
C GLY A 123 -1.30 1.54 -2.45
N ILE A 124 -1.60 2.43 -1.47
CA ILE A 124 -0.79 3.65 -1.29
C ILE A 124 -0.77 4.13 0.17
N SER A 125 0.15 5.04 0.44
CA SER A 125 0.26 5.88 1.64
C SER A 125 1.19 5.36 2.74
N ALA A 126 1.96 4.31 2.54
CA ALA A 126 3.05 3.97 3.45
C ALA A 126 4.06 5.14 3.54
N ASN A 127 4.36 5.78 2.42
CA ASN A 127 5.26 6.94 2.36
C ASN A 127 4.63 8.21 2.97
N ASP A 128 3.32 8.38 2.92
CA ASP A 128 2.63 9.47 3.61
C ASP A 128 2.75 9.38 5.13
N VAL A 129 2.82 8.15 5.67
CA VAL A 129 3.11 7.92 7.10
C VAL A 129 4.50 8.40 7.44
N ILE A 130 5.52 8.00 6.65
CA ILE A 130 6.94 8.30 6.88
C ILE A 130 7.22 9.80 6.71
N HIS A 131 6.62 10.44 5.71
CA HIS A 131 6.81 11.85 5.39
C HIS A 131 5.85 12.80 6.11
N PHE A 132 5.02 12.28 7.02
CA PHE A 132 4.08 13.08 7.82
C PHE A 132 3.15 13.97 6.97
N THR A 133 2.73 13.49 5.79
CA THR A 133 1.71 14.17 4.96
C THR A 133 0.47 14.47 5.81
N SER A 134 -0.11 15.67 5.69
CA SER A 134 -1.27 16.02 6.51
C SER A 134 -2.45 15.08 6.21
N LEU A 135 -3.27 14.75 7.21
CA LEU A 135 -4.41 13.87 7.01
C LEU A 135 -5.48 14.50 6.11
N ASP A 136 -5.56 15.83 6.10
CA ASP A 136 -6.50 16.56 5.25
C ASP A 136 -6.05 16.50 3.78
N ASP A 137 -4.75 16.64 3.50
CA ASP A 137 -4.21 16.48 2.16
C ASP A 137 -4.38 15.02 1.68
N VAL A 138 -4.06 14.04 2.52
CA VAL A 138 -4.26 12.61 2.20
C VAL A 138 -5.71 12.32 1.84
N ARG A 139 -6.67 12.86 2.60
CA ARG A 139 -8.11 12.68 2.33
C ARG A 139 -8.52 13.35 1.02
N ALA A 140 -8.09 14.58 0.80
CA ALA A 140 -8.41 15.36 -0.40
C ALA A 140 -7.83 14.71 -1.66
N ASP A 141 -6.53 14.35 -1.64
CA ASP A 141 -5.85 13.70 -2.75
C ASP A 141 -6.47 12.33 -3.06
N SER A 142 -6.91 11.58 -2.03
CA SER A 142 -7.60 10.31 -2.21
C SER A 142 -8.94 10.48 -2.94
N SER A 143 -9.71 11.51 -2.58
CA SER A 143 -10.98 11.81 -3.24
C SER A 143 -10.75 12.21 -4.70
N ASP A 144 -9.85 13.17 -4.97
CA ASP A 144 -9.54 13.65 -6.32
C ASP A 144 -9.01 12.52 -7.22
N MET A 145 -8.11 11.68 -6.69
CA MET A 145 -7.59 10.50 -7.38
C MET A 145 -8.72 9.56 -7.86
N VAL A 146 -9.63 9.21 -6.96
CA VAL A 146 -10.75 8.33 -7.28
C VAL A 146 -11.71 9.00 -8.27
N GLU A 147 -12.05 10.28 -8.07
CA GLU A 147 -12.91 11.03 -8.98
C GLU A 147 -12.36 11.02 -10.41
N ARG A 148 -11.05 11.29 -10.57
CA ARG A 148 -10.40 11.28 -11.90
C ARG A 148 -10.37 9.89 -12.51
N LEU A 149 -9.98 8.86 -11.77
CA LEU A 149 -9.95 7.49 -12.28
C LEU A 149 -11.34 7.02 -12.75
N ARG A 150 -12.39 7.42 -12.05
CA ARG A 150 -13.77 7.08 -12.41
C ARG A 150 -14.31 7.79 -13.64
N THR A 151 -13.63 8.83 -14.15
CA THR A 151 -14.02 9.47 -15.43
C THR A 151 -13.94 8.53 -16.63
N THR A 152 -13.13 7.47 -16.54
CA THR A 152 -13.04 6.41 -17.57
C THR A 152 -14.20 5.41 -17.50
N GLY A 153 -15.02 5.44 -16.46
CA GLY A 153 -16.00 4.40 -16.17
C GLY A 153 -15.44 3.24 -15.35
N ALA A 154 -14.15 3.29 -14.97
CA ALA A 154 -13.50 2.23 -14.22
C ALA A 154 -14.12 1.98 -12.84
N THR A 155 -14.14 0.71 -12.45
CA THR A 155 -14.36 0.30 -11.06
C THR A 155 -13.09 0.56 -10.27
N VAL A 156 -13.16 1.35 -9.18
CA VAL A 156 -11.98 1.72 -8.37
C VAL A 156 -12.05 1.09 -6.99
N VAL A 157 -10.96 0.42 -6.61
CA VAL A 157 -10.74 -0.18 -5.29
C VAL A 157 -9.47 0.38 -4.70
N VAL A 158 -9.51 0.83 -3.43
CA VAL A 158 -8.39 1.52 -2.77
C VAL A 158 -8.06 0.85 -1.45
N ALA A 159 -6.78 0.64 -1.20
CA ALA A 159 -6.23 0.30 0.11
C ALA A 159 -5.32 1.44 0.59
N GLY A 160 -5.55 1.92 1.82
CA GLY A 160 -4.64 2.84 2.50
C GLY A 160 -3.38 2.15 3.02
N ALA A 161 -2.59 2.87 3.82
CA ALA A 161 -1.35 2.36 4.39
C ALA A 161 -1.55 0.97 5.04
N PRO A 162 -0.62 0.03 4.81
CA PRO A 162 -0.61 -1.28 5.49
C PRO A 162 -0.32 -1.10 6.99
N ASP A 163 -0.23 -2.21 7.72
CA ASP A 163 0.23 -2.14 9.10
C ASP A 163 1.69 -1.66 9.15
N MET A 164 1.88 -0.42 9.59
CA MET A 164 3.19 0.24 9.64
C MET A 164 4.04 -0.17 10.84
N ARG A 165 3.69 -1.26 11.56
CA ARG A 165 4.51 -1.85 12.61
C ARG A 165 5.56 -2.80 12.05
N ALA A 166 6.35 -2.32 11.08
CA ALA A 166 7.37 -3.11 10.39
C ALA A 166 8.33 -3.79 11.35
N ALA A 167 8.77 -5.02 11.02
CA ALA A 167 9.73 -5.77 11.82
C ALA A 167 11.10 -5.08 11.88
N ALA A 168 11.44 -4.29 10.85
CA ALA A 168 12.63 -3.47 10.76
C ALA A 168 12.80 -2.43 11.88
N TRP A 169 11.70 -2.03 12.53
CA TRP A 169 11.71 -0.95 13.51
C TRP A 169 11.55 -1.45 14.94
N HIS A 170 12.15 -0.74 15.91
CA HIS A 170 12.05 -1.05 17.33
C HIS A 170 11.05 -0.14 18.05
N GLU A 171 10.72 -0.48 19.28
CA GLU A 171 9.90 0.38 20.13
C GLU A 171 10.73 1.58 20.66
N PRO A 172 10.15 2.79 20.72
CA PRO A 172 8.73 3.11 20.53
C PRO A 172 8.34 3.50 19.08
N LEU A 173 9.31 3.60 18.15
CA LEU A 173 9.04 4.02 16.76
C LEU A 173 8.03 3.10 16.07
N ARG A 174 8.13 1.79 16.27
CA ARG A 174 7.19 0.80 15.73
C ARG A 174 5.73 1.10 16.11
N SER A 175 5.48 1.35 17.39
CA SER A 175 4.14 1.67 17.88
C SER A 175 3.64 3.01 17.36
N LEU A 176 4.49 4.03 17.29
CA LEU A 176 4.17 5.36 16.74
C LEU A 176 3.83 5.29 15.25
N ALA A 177 4.63 4.57 14.47
CA ALA A 177 4.38 4.35 13.05
C ALA A 177 3.07 3.59 12.82
N GLY A 178 2.78 2.56 13.61
CA GLY A 178 1.51 1.84 13.56
C GLY A 178 0.30 2.72 13.89
N TRP A 179 0.42 3.58 14.91
CA TRP A 179 -0.64 4.54 15.23
C TRP A 179 -0.87 5.54 14.09
N ARG A 180 0.21 6.14 13.59
CA ARG A 180 0.14 7.06 12.46
C ARG A 180 -0.39 6.39 11.20
N GLY A 181 0.05 5.15 10.91
CA GLY A 181 -0.39 4.35 9.77
C GLY A 181 -1.90 4.15 9.76
N ARG A 182 -2.50 3.80 10.91
CA ARG A 182 -3.96 3.69 11.03
C ARG A 182 -4.68 5.00 10.74
N SER A 183 -4.14 6.13 11.19
CA SER A 183 -4.74 7.45 10.93
C SER A 183 -4.69 7.81 9.44
N VAL A 184 -3.57 7.52 8.78
CA VAL A 184 -3.39 7.76 7.33
C VAL A 184 -4.28 6.82 6.53
N ALA A 185 -4.31 5.52 6.85
CA ALA A 185 -5.20 4.56 6.18
C ALA A 185 -6.67 4.99 6.28
N ALA A 186 -7.11 5.43 7.46
CA ALA A 186 -8.48 5.93 7.66
C ALA A 186 -8.78 7.17 6.79
N ALA A 187 -7.83 8.11 6.65
CA ALA A 187 -7.99 9.30 5.82
C ALA A 187 -8.09 8.94 4.32
N VAL A 188 -7.24 7.99 3.84
CA VAL A 188 -7.35 7.47 2.46
C VAL A 188 -8.72 6.84 2.21
N GLU A 189 -9.13 5.94 3.10
CA GLU A 189 -10.40 5.24 2.95
C GLU A 189 -11.62 6.17 3.04
N GLU A 190 -11.55 7.21 3.86
CA GLU A 190 -12.61 8.22 3.96
C GLU A 190 -12.74 9.00 2.64
N GLY A 191 -11.63 9.52 2.10
CA GLY A 191 -11.62 10.22 0.83
C GLY A 191 -12.06 9.34 -0.33
N ALA A 192 -11.53 8.11 -0.42
CA ALA A 192 -11.89 7.15 -1.46
C ALA A 192 -13.36 6.76 -1.44
N ARG A 193 -13.94 6.50 -0.26
CA ARG A 193 -15.36 6.18 -0.10
C ARG A 193 -16.27 7.37 -0.46
N ALA A 194 -15.88 8.59 -0.08
CA ALA A 194 -16.61 9.79 -0.44
C ALA A 194 -16.73 9.98 -1.96
N ALA A 195 -15.68 9.61 -2.71
CA ALA A 195 -15.64 9.63 -4.17
C ALA A 195 -16.23 8.37 -4.83
N GLY A 196 -16.75 7.40 -4.05
CA GLY A 196 -17.48 6.23 -4.53
C GLY A 196 -16.61 5.01 -4.84
N ALA A 197 -15.37 4.93 -4.35
CA ALA A 197 -14.56 3.73 -4.43
C ALA A 197 -14.97 2.68 -3.38
N THR A 198 -14.65 1.42 -3.67
CA THR A 198 -14.61 0.35 -2.67
C THR A 198 -13.28 0.44 -1.93
N THR A 199 -13.27 0.20 -0.61
CA THR A 199 -12.03 0.24 0.19
C THR A 199 -11.70 -1.11 0.80
N VAL A 200 -10.39 -1.39 0.93
CA VAL A 200 -9.85 -2.59 1.58
C VAL A 200 -9.18 -2.19 2.88
N PRO A 201 -9.63 -2.68 4.05
CA PRO A 201 -8.95 -2.42 5.33
C PRO A 201 -7.70 -3.32 5.45
N LEU A 202 -6.69 -3.05 4.62
CA LEU A 202 -5.54 -3.91 4.41
C LEU A 202 -4.73 -4.12 5.69
N ALA A 203 -4.47 -3.05 6.45
CA ALA A 203 -3.74 -3.11 7.71
C ALA A 203 -4.43 -4.01 8.74
N GLU A 204 -5.76 -3.95 8.82
CA GLU A 204 -6.56 -4.75 9.75
C GLU A 204 -6.55 -6.23 9.36
N ARG A 205 -6.74 -6.53 8.07
CA ARG A 205 -6.84 -7.90 7.56
C ARG A 205 -5.51 -8.64 7.57
N THR A 206 -4.40 -7.95 7.30
CA THR A 206 -3.09 -8.59 7.11
C THR A 206 -2.12 -8.39 8.27
N GLY A 207 -2.27 -7.33 9.07
CA GLY A 207 -1.42 -7.02 10.20
C GLY A 207 -1.22 -8.18 11.19
N PRO A 208 -2.26 -8.98 11.54
CA PRO A 208 -2.10 -10.15 12.39
C PRO A 208 -1.15 -11.22 11.83
N PHE A 209 -1.13 -11.43 10.51
CA PHE A 209 -0.20 -12.34 9.85
C PHE A 209 1.24 -11.82 9.93
N PHE A 210 1.46 -10.55 9.58
CA PHE A 210 2.77 -9.90 9.65
C PHE A 210 3.35 -9.87 11.07
N ALA A 211 2.50 -9.74 12.08
CA ALA A 211 2.93 -9.76 13.48
C ALA A 211 3.25 -11.18 14.00
N ARG A 212 2.56 -12.20 13.51
CA ARG A 212 2.72 -13.58 13.96
C ARG A 212 3.89 -14.28 13.27
N ASP A 213 4.03 -14.09 11.97
CA ASP A 213 4.97 -14.83 11.12
C ASP A 213 5.83 -13.84 10.28
N PRO A 214 6.63 -12.96 10.92
CA PRO A 214 7.38 -11.92 10.21
C PRO A 214 8.39 -12.47 9.19
N GLU A 215 9.01 -13.62 9.44
CA GLU A 215 9.96 -14.25 8.52
C GLU A 215 9.30 -14.69 7.20
N GLU A 216 8.04 -15.12 7.23
CA GLU A 216 7.27 -15.48 6.04
C GLU A 216 6.66 -14.24 5.38
N ALA A 217 6.29 -13.23 6.17
CA ALA A 217 5.55 -12.07 5.72
C ALA A 217 6.43 -11.00 5.04
N TYR A 218 7.62 -10.75 5.59
CA TYR A 218 8.51 -9.71 5.10
C TYR A 218 9.58 -10.25 4.15
N GLY A 219 10.09 -9.38 3.27
CA GLY A 219 11.32 -9.57 2.55
C GLY A 219 12.55 -9.45 3.47
N CYS A 220 13.75 -9.61 2.92
CA CYS A 220 14.99 -9.63 3.70
C CYS A 220 15.36 -8.28 4.36
N ASP A 221 14.60 -7.21 4.10
CA ASP A 221 14.76 -5.91 4.76
C ASP A 221 13.82 -5.73 5.97
N ASP A 222 12.99 -6.70 6.29
CA ASP A 222 11.99 -6.67 7.38
C ASP A 222 11.00 -5.50 7.28
N PHE A 223 10.86 -4.91 6.09
CA PHE A 223 10.03 -3.75 5.83
C PHE A 223 9.05 -3.97 4.68
N HIS A 224 9.55 -4.33 3.48
CA HIS A 224 8.70 -4.66 2.36
C HIS A 224 8.12 -6.06 2.50
N PRO A 225 6.88 -6.30 2.03
CA PRO A 225 6.33 -7.65 2.00
C PRO A 225 7.19 -8.59 1.14
N GLY A 226 7.46 -9.78 1.64
CA GLY A 226 7.99 -10.89 0.85
C GLY A 226 6.87 -11.61 0.09
N ALA A 227 7.19 -12.75 -0.53
CA ALA A 227 6.21 -13.54 -1.30
C ALA A 227 5.00 -13.98 -0.46
N GLY A 228 5.21 -14.36 0.82
CA GLY A 228 4.12 -14.68 1.75
C GLY A 228 3.27 -13.47 2.10
N GLY A 229 3.90 -12.32 2.34
CA GLY A 229 3.21 -11.07 2.61
C GLY A 229 2.35 -10.60 1.43
N TYR A 230 2.88 -10.65 0.22
CA TYR A 230 2.10 -10.30 -0.98
C TYR A 230 0.95 -11.28 -1.26
N ARG A 231 1.13 -12.56 -0.94
CA ARG A 231 0.04 -13.54 -1.01
C ARG A 231 -1.07 -13.19 -0.02
N ALA A 232 -0.72 -12.85 1.23
CA ALA A 232 -1.68 -12.41 2.23
C ALA A 232 -2.39 -11.11 1.83
N TRP A 233 -1.70 -10.18 1.16
CA TRP A 233 -2.32 -8.98 0.59
C TRP A 233 -3.30 -9.32 -0.52
N ALA A 234 -2.90 -10.18 -1.46
CA ALA A 234 -3.79 -10.62 -2.53
C ALA A 234 -5.05 -11.33 -1.97
N ASP A 235 -4.91 -12.13 -0.91
CA ASP A 235 -6.03 -12.77 -0.20
C ASP A 235 -6.99 -11.75 0.43
N ALA A 236 -6.44 -10.65 0.95
CA ALA A 236 -7.24 -9.59 1.57
C ALA A 236 -7.93 -8.65 0.55
N ILE A 237 -7.28 -8.41 -0.59
CA ILE A 237 -7.73 -7.47 -1.63
C ILE A 237 -8.76 -8.12 -2.56
N TYR A 238 -8.51 -9.35 -3.00
CA TYR A 238 -9.27 -10.02 -4.05
C TYR A 238 -10.79 -10.03 -3.82
N PRO A 239 -11.32 -10.35 -2.63
CA PRO A 239 -12.77 -10.34 -2.38
C PRO A 239 -13.44 -8.98 -2.62
N GLU A 240 -12.71 -7.88 -2.40
CA GLU A 240 -13.26 -6.54 -2.64
C GLU A 240 -13.21 -6.15 -4.12
N LEU A 241 -12.25 -6.68 -4.91
CA LEU A 241 -12.26 -6.54 -6.36
C LEU A 241 -13.48 -7.26 -6.97
N GLU A 242 -13.73 -8.52 -6.59
CA GLU A 242 -14.88 -9.29 -7.06
C GLU A 242 -16.21 -8.58 -6.72
N LYS A 243 -16.36 -8.17 -5.47
CA LYS A 243 -17.55 -7.45 -5.00
C LYS A 243 -17.75 -6.12 -5.72
N ALA A 244 -16.67 -5.42 -6.07
CA ALA A 244 -16.73 -4.16 -6.78
C ALA A 244 -17.13 -4.35 -8.26
N LEU A 245 -16.64 -5.42 -8.90
CA LEU A 245 -16.96 -5.77 -10.29
C LEU A 245 -18.40 -6.32 -10.45
N ALA A 246 -19.01 -6.82 -9.36
CA ALA A 246 -20.38 -7.37 -9.39
C ALA A 246 -21.48 -6.30 -9.24
N ARG A 247 -21.11 -5.03 -9.08
CA ARG A 247 -22.05 -3.90 -8.90
C ARG A 247 -22.35 -3.20 -10.20
#